data_0c828585a08ba739a4ae4ab354215303
#
_entry.id   0c828585a08ba739a4ae4ab354215303
#
_cell.length_a   1.000
_cell.length_b   1.000
_cell.length_c   1.000
_cell.angle_alpha   90.00
_cell.angle_beta   90.00
_cell.angle_gamma   90.00
#
_symmetry.space_group_name_H-M   'P 1'
#
loop_
_entity.id
_entity.type
_entity.pdbx_description
1 polymer ?
#
loop_
_entity_poly.entity_id
_entity_poly.type
_entity_poly.pdbx_seq_one_letter_code
_entity_poly.pdbx_strand_id
1 'polypeptide(L)'
;MTWQRERLIRWAVFVLVALFGLAVRLPYLGERPMHTDEAVNAYIVGQLLAGKPFTYDPQDRHGPALAAIALPMARVQGARTFSDLAESELRLTPVLAGTITILLFGAATEMFGFAPCLIGALLFACSPLPAYYDRYFIHESIFVASTFGLIVSGWSAWMRRSTWRATLAGACAALMLASKETAVLHFFALASAAFLFWLGTRRRRSACRSWPRNVPLAAAASFLLLSVVFFTWFGTHWSALGELWKAVPDFTARASGEGHQKPLWYFARLLSGGWSGGSICTLAAIGLFQTLKSRDASAYGFLALYTSALFAIYSLIPYKTPWLALNFWLSIALFSGLTFQSMWGMGVSYPGFRVPLRVVGVLIAAGVAVLIAHDTRQRVFLQPADEANPYAYAQTSEDLLGLVPEIERLARQNAIASPHIAVMAADPWPLPWYLRHNPEVGFWQPGEQPGKADFYITSTDAADQYTKMLQDFHADYFGERPGVLILLWSPAPK
;
A
#
# COMPACT_ATOMS: atom_id res chain seq x y z
N MET A 1 -33.62 -17.41 16.40
CA MET A 1 -32.51 -18.35 16.07
C MET A 1 -32.05 -18.25 14.62
N THR A 2 -32.92 -18.06 13.64
CA THR A 2 -32.60 -17.97 12.20
C THR A 2 -31.68 -16.78 11.81
N TRP A 3 -31.95 -15.57 12.34
CA TRP A 3 -31.21 -14.35 11.99
C TRP A 3 -29.75 -14.36 12.48
N GLN A 4 -29.49 -14.86 13.68
CA GLN A 4 -28.12 -15.00 14.19
C GLN A 4 -27.33 -16.03 13.39
N ARG A 5 -27.95 -17.15 13.02
CA ARG A 5 -27.32 -18.18 12.19
C ARG A 5 -26.96 -17.66 10.79
N GLU A 6 -27.85 -16.91 10.14
CA GLU A 6 -27.55 -16.29 8.84
C GLU A 6 -26.39 -15.30 8.93
N ARG A 7 -26.36 -14.49 9.97
CA ARG A 7 -25.24 -13.55 10.22
C ARG A 7 -23.92 -14.29 10.39
N LEU A 8 -23.90 -15.36 11.16
CA LEU A 8 -22.70 -16.19 11.36
C LEU A 8 -22.23 -16.81 10.04
N ILE A 9 -23.15 -17.36 9.23
CA ILE A 9 -22.81 -17.94 7.93
C ILE A 9 -22.22 -16.86 6.99
N ARG A 10 -22.80 -15.68 6.94
CA ARG A 10 -22.28 -14.58 6.12
C ARG A 10 -20.85 -14.18 6.55
N TRP A 11 -20.58 -14.07 7.85
CA TRP A 11 -19.25 -13.80 8.34
C TRP A 11 -18.26 -14.93 8.05
N ALA A 12 -18.69 -16.20 8.19
CA ALA A 12 -17.85 -17.34 7.85
C ALA A 12 -17.40 -17.31 6.37
N VAL A 13 -18.27 -16.89 5.45
CA VAL A 13 -17.92 -16.71 4.04
C VAL A 13 -16.80 -15.66 3.87
N PHE A 14 -16.91 -14.49 4.52
CA PHE A 14 -15.84 -13.47 4.42
C PHE A 14 -14.54 -13.90 5.08
N VAL A 15 -14.60 -14.67 6.18
CA VAL A 15 -13.41 -15.27 6.80
C VAL A 15 -12.75 -16.25 5.82
N LEU A 16 -13.51 -17.09 5.14
CA LEU A 16 -12.98 -18.01 4.12
C LEU A 16 -12.33 -17.26 2.95
N VAL A 17 -12.95 -16.17 2.48
CA VAL A 17 -12.36 -15.33 1.42
C VAL A 17 -11.09 -14.64 1.92
N ALA A 18 -11.06 -14.20 3.18
CA ALA A 18 -9.87 -13.58 3.78
C ALA A 18 -8.73 -14.60 3.95
N LEU A 19 -9.03 -15.83 4.38
CA LEU A 19 -8.05 -16.91 4.45
C LEU A 19 -7.53 -17.30 3.06
N PHE A 20 -8.40 -17.34 2.06
CA PHE A 20 -7.97 -17.53 0.67
C PHE A 20 -7.09 -16.38 0.18
N GLY A 21 -7.47 -15.12 0.44
CA GLY A 21 -6.66 -13.95 0.12
C GLY A 21 -5.31 -13.93 0.84
N LEU A 22 -5.26 -14.42 2.08
CA LEU A 22 -4.02 -14.64 2.83
C LEU A 22 -3.16 -15.71 2.15
N ALA A 23 -3.76 -16.83 1.77
CA ALA A 23 -3.07 -17.91 1.06
C ALA A 23 -2.47 -17.47 -0.29
N VAL A 24 -3.10 -16.50 -0.98
CA VAL A 24 -2.54 -15.89 -2.21
C VAL A 24 -1.33 -15.00 -1.89
N ARG A 25 -1.27 -14.37 -0.72
CA ARG A 25 -0.22 -13.38 -0.38
C ARG A 25 1.03 -13.97 0.27
N LEU A 26 0.93 -15.11 0.93
CA LEU A 26 2.04 -15.69 1.70
C LEU A 26 3.15 -16.36 0.87
N PRO A 27 2.88 -17.08 -0.26
CA PRO A 27 3.93 -17.77 -0.98
C PRO A 27 5.01 -16.82 -1.49
N TYR A 28 6.28 -17.24 -1.40
CA TYR A 28 7.44 -16.52 -1.93
C TYR A 28 7.57 -15.06 -1.43
N LEU A 29 7.17 -14.81 -0.17
CA LEU A 29 7.08 -13.46 0.37
C LEU A 29 8.45 -12.78 0.52
N GLY A 30 9.51 -13.57 0.71
CA GLY A 30 10.89 -13.09 0.85
C GLY A 30 11.69 -13.00 -0.47
N GLU A 31 11.17 -13.52 -1.60
CA GLU A 31 12.01 -13.71 -2.80
C GLU A 31 12.19 -12.45 -3.65
N ARG A 32 11.17 -11.56 -3.69
CA ARG A 32 11.31 -10.30 -4.44
C ARG A 32 12.38 -9.42 -3.79
N PRO A 33 13.31 -8.83 -4.59
CA PRO A 33 14.29 -7.89 -4.06
C PRO A 33 13.64 -6.79 -3.20
N MET A 34 14.35 -6.37 -2.14
CA MET A 34 13.90 -5.32 -1.23
C MET A 34 13.96 -3.98 -1.96
N HIS A 35 12.82 -3.33 -2.10
CA HIS A 35 12.75 -1.99 -2.69
C HIS A 35 13.38 -0.94 -1.76
N THR A 36 13.84 0.18 -2.33
CA THR A 36 14.37 1.32 -1.58
C THR A 36 13.46 1.74 -0.42
N ASP A 37 12.17 1.98 -0.66
CA ASP A 37 11.22 2.37 0.39
C ASP A 37 11.03 1.28 1.45
N GLU A 38 11.05 0.00 1.06
CA GLU A 38 10.98 -1.12 2.00
C GLU A 38 12.22 -1.14 2.89
N ALA A 39 13.42 -0.94 2.31
CA ALA A 39 14.69 -0.95 3.02
C ALA A 39 14.79 0.23 4.01
N VAL A 40 14.37 1.43 3.62
CA VAL A 40 14.27 2.60 4.51
C VAL A 40 13.32 2.32 5.67
N ASN A 41 12.12 1.78 5.39
CA ASN A 41 11.16 1.43 6.44
C ASN A 41 11.70 0.32 7.38
N ALA A 42 12.42 -0.67 6.84
CA ALA A 42 13.08 -1.72 7.62
C ALA A 42 14.17 -1.15 8.53
N TYR A 43 14.96 -0.19 8.03
CA TYR A 43 15.97 0.50 8.82
C TYR A 43 15.36 1.27 10.00
N ILE A 44 14.21 1.94 9.79
CA ILE A 44 13.47 2.60 10.87
C ILE A 44 13.08 1.58 11.95
N VAL A 45 12.54 0.41 11.56
CA VAL A 45 12.23 -0.67 12.52
C VAL A 45 13.50 -1.14 13.25
N GLY A 46 14.62 -1.30 12.54
CA GLY A 46 15.92 -1.65 13.13
C GLY A 46 16.40 -0.63 14.16
N GLN A 47 16.27 0.68 13.89
CA GLN A 47 16.60 1.73 14.85
C GLN A 47 15.72 1.65 16.13
N LEU A 48 14.43 1.34 15.96
CA LEU A 48 13.50 1.16 17.06
C LEU A 48 13.81 -0.11 17.89
N LEU A 49 14.25 -1.19 17.24
CA LEU A 49 14.74 -2.39 17.93
C LEU A 49 16.00 -2.09 18.76
N ALA A 50 16.89 -1.25 18.26
CA ALA A 50 18.07 -0.77 18.99
C ALA A 50 17.75 0.25 20.10
N GLY A 51 16.47 0.53 20.37
CA GLY A 51 16.03 1.43 21.46
C GLY A 51 16.05 2.91 21.10
N LYS A 52 16.33 3.28 19.84
CA LYS A 52 16.24 4.67 19.40
C LYS A 52 14.78 5.09 19.29
N PRO A 53 14.39 6.33 19.67
CA PRO A 53 13.03 6.80 19.54
C PRO A 53 12.66 6.97 18.06
N PHE A 54 11.36 6.82 17.76
CA PHE A 54 10.85 7.19 16.44
C PHE A 54 10.93 8.72 16.28
N THR A 55 11.55 9.18 15.21
CA THR A 55 11.60 10.59 14.85
C THR A 55 10.81 10.78 13.58
N TYR A 56 9.74 11.59 13.64
CA TYR A 56 9.00 11.98 12.46
C TYR A 56 9.76 13.07 11.71
N ASP A 57 10.10 12.79 10.47
CA ASP A 57 10.73 13.73 9.55
C ASP A 57 9.89 13.82 8.27
N PRO A 58 9.14 14.90 8.06
CA PRO A 58 8.25 15.03 6.91
C PRO A 58 8.98 15.13 5.57
N GLN A 59 10.29 15.44 5.57
CA GLN A 59 11.09 15.51 4.34
C GLN A 59 11.54 14.15 3.86
N ASP A 60 11.74 13.19 4.75
CA ASP A 60 12.33 11.88 4.42
C ASP A 60 11.38 10.70 4.73
N ARG A 61 10.43 10.87 5.66
CA ARG A 61 9.66 9.75 6.22
C ARG A 61 8.16 9.99 6.19
N HIS A 62 7.42 8.92 5.98
CA HIS A 62 5.98 8.88 6.21
C HIS A 62 5.65 8.74 7.71
N GLY A 63 4.36 8.74 8.04
CA GLY A 63 3.90 8.67 9.41
C GLY A 63 4.28 7.38 10.15
N PRO A 64 4.11 7.33 11.48
CA PRO A 64 4.62 6.27 12.36
C PRO A 64 3.85 4.93 12.28
N ALA A 65 2.70 4.87 11.60
CA ALA A 65 1.81 3.71 11.70
C ALA A 65 2.45 2.39 11.24
N LEU A 66 3.20 2.39 10.14
CA LEU A 66 3.86 1.17 9.64
C LEU A 66 4.86 0.64 10.67
N ALA A 67 5.73 1.50 11.19
CA ALA A 67 6.72 1.12 12.18
C ALA A 67 6.06 0.69 13.51
N ALA A 68 4.98 1.38 13.93
CA ALA A 68 4.24 1.04 15.17
C ALA A 68 3.58 -0.34 15.10
N ILE A 69 3.18 -0.80 13.92
CA ILE A 69 2.58 -2.13 13.72
C ILE A 69 3.69 -3.18 13.50
N ALA A 70 4.73 -2.86 12.74
CA ALA A 70 5.78 -3.81 12.40
C ALA A 70 6.71 -4.12 13.59
N LEU A 71 7.03 -3.14 14.44
CA LEU A 71 7.94 -3.32 15.59
C LEU A 71 7.51 -4.44 16.55
N PRO A 72 6.26 -4.49 17.06
CA PRO A 72 5.83 -5.59 17.91
C PRO A 72 5.84 -6.94 17.18
N MET A 73 5.52 -6.95 15.88
CA MET A 73 5.57 -8.18 15.07
C MET A 73 6.99 -8.71 14.94
N ALA A 74 7.97 -7.83 14.61
CA ALA A 74 9.38 -8.19 14.53
C ALA A 74 9.91 -8.73 15.87
N ARG A 75 9.53 -8.10 17.01
CA ARG A 75 9.91 -8.59 18.34
C ARG A 75 9.35 -9.98 18.66
N VAL A 76 8.08 -10.23 18.31
CA VAL A 76 7.44 -11.56 18.51
C VAL A 76 8.14 -12.62 17.68
N GLN A 77 8.66 -12.28 16.50
CA GLN A 77 9.43 -13.14 15.63
C GLN A 77 10.89 -13.33 16.09
N GLY A 78 11.31 -12.61 17.12
CA GLY A 78 12.63 -12.76 17.77
C GLY A 78 13.68 -11.73 17.35
N ALA A 79 13.36 -10.79 16.45
CA ALA A 79 14.28 -9.75 16.00
C ALA A 79 14.63 -8.79 17.16
N ARG A 80 15.94 -8.50 17.32
CA ARG A 80 16.49 -7.57 18.31
C ARG A 80 17.29 -6.45 17.69
N THR A 81 17.82 -6.68 16.49
CA THR A 81 18.66 -5.74 15.76
C THR A 81 18.18 -5.62 14.31
N PHE A 82 18.73 -4.68 13.57
CA PHE A 82 18.45 -4.51 12.14
C PHE A 82 18.86 -5.74 11.33
N SER A 83 19.97 -6.40 11.69
CA SER A 83 20.44 -7.59 11.00
C SER A 83 19.56 -8.83 11.20
N ASP A 84 18.75 -8.87 12.27
CA ASP A 84 17.83 -9.98 12.51
C ASP A 84 16.57 -9.92 11.66
N LEU A 85 16.29 -8.78 11.01
CA LEU A 85 15.08 -8.58 10.22
C LEU A 85 15.14 -9.36 8.90
N ALA A 86 14.01 -9.97 8.51
CA ALA A 86 13.82 -10.65 7.24
C ALA A 86 12.68 -10.01 6.41
N GLU A 87 12.82 -10.08 5.07
CA GLU A 87 11.84 -9.55 4.12
C GLU A 87 10.44 -10.12 4.35
N SER A 88 10.35 -11.44 4.52
CA SER A 88 9.08 -12.14 4.73
C SER A 88 8.37 -11.70 6.01
N GLU A 89 9.12 -11.42 7.07
CA GLU A 89 8.61 -11.00 8.37
C GLU A 89 8.04 -9.59 8.31
N LEU A 90 8.77 -8.66 7.70
CA LEU A 90 8.34 -7.28 7.52
C LEU A 90 7.09 -7.19 6.63
N ARG A 91 7.08 -7.95 5.54
CA ARG A 91 5.98 -8.00 4.56
C ARG A 91 4.70 -8.63 5.11
N LEU A 92 4.75 -9.35 6.23
CA LEU A 92 3.53 -9.80 6.92
C LEU A 92 2.67 -8.62 7.38
N THR A 93 3.24 -7.46 7.70
CA THR A 93 2.48 -6.27 8.11
C THR A 93 1.48 -5.82 7.03
N PRO A 94 1.87 -5.51 5.79
CA PRO A 94 0.92 -5.17 4.74
C PRO A 94 0.04 -6.35 4.32
N VAL A 95 0.52 -7.60 4.38
CA VAL A 95 -0.32 -8.80 4.13
C VAL A 95 -1.50 -8.86 5.09
N LEU A 96 -1.29 -8.61 6.38
CA LEU A 96 -2.35 -8.59 7.37
C LEU A 96 -3.30 -7.41 7.15
N ALA A 97 -2.80 -6.23 6.78
CA ALA A 97 -3.63 -5.08 6.43
C ALA A 97 -4.54 -5.36 5.22
N GLY A 98 -4.00 -5.99 4.16
CA GLY A 98 -4.79 -6.45 3.01
C GLY A 98 -5.84 -7.50 3.40
N THR A 99 -5.50 -8.42 4.30
CA THR A 99 -6.43 -9.43 4.83
C THR A 99 -7.56 -8.77 5.64
N ILE A 100 -7.24 -7.77 6.47
CA ILE A 100 -8.23 -6.94 7.17
C ILE A 100 -9.14 -6.21 6.17
N THR A 101 -8.60 -5.69 5.08
CA THR A 101 -9.38 -5.05 4.02
C THR A 101 -10.42 -6.01 3.43
N ILE A 102 -10.06 -7.27 3.20
CA ILE A 102 -11.00 -8.31 2.73
C ILE A 102 -12.12 -8.54 3.77
N LEU A 103 -11.79 -8.62 5.06
CA LEU A 103 -12.79 -8.76 6.13
C LEU A 103 -13.72 -7.54 6.24
N LEU A 104 -13.23 -6.34 5.95
CA LEU A 104 -14.03 -5.11 5.97
C LEU A 104 -15.15 -5.11 4.92
N PHE A 105 -15.02 -5.85 3.80
CA PHE A 105 -16.14 -6.08 2.89
C PHE A 105 -17.31 -6.79 3.59
N GLY A 106 -17.04 -7.69 4.54
CA GLY A 106 -18.07 -8.29 5.38
C GLY A 106 -18.83 -7.26 6.22
N ALA A 107 -18.11 -6.30 6.81
CA ALA A 107 -18.71 -5.19 7.56
C ALA A 107 -19.47 -4.21 6.64
N ALA A 108 -19.04 -4.07 5.38
CA ALA A 108 -19.66 -3.20 4.37
C ALA A 108 -20.98 -3.75 3.81
N THR A 109 -21.35 -4.98 4.12
CA THR A 109 -22.60 -5.62 3.59
C THR A 109 -23.87 -4.86 3.97
N GLU A 110 -23.89 -4.17 5.11
CA GLU A 110 -25.00 -3.30 5.51
C GLU A 110 -25.11 -2.04 4.63
N MET A 111 -24.01 -1.65 4.00
CA MET A 111 -23.91 -0.45 3.18
C MET A 111 -24.16 -0.76 1.70
N PHE A 112 -23.59 -1.84 1.19
CA PHE A 112 -23.55 -2.16 -0.25
C PHE A 112 -24.27 -3.44 -0.64
N GLY A 113 -24.78 -4.22 0.33
CA GLY A 113 -25.39 -5.52 0.09
C GLY A 113 -24.38 -6.68 0.12
N PHE A 114 -24.90 -7.90 0.32
CA PHE A 114 -24.06 -9.09 0.48
C PHE A 114 -23.32 -9.48 -0.82
N ALA A 115 -24.04 -9.58 -1.93
CA ALA A 115 -23.45 -10.06 -3.19
C ALA A 115 -22.36 -9.11 -3.74
N PRO A 116 -22.55 -7.78 -3.81
CA PRO A 116 -21.50 -6.87 -4.23
C PRO A 116 -20.26 -6.90 -3.30
N CYS A 117 -20.48 -7.00 -1.99
CA CYS A 117 -19.36 -7.09 -1.06
C CYS A 117 -18.61 -8.42 -1.19
N LEU A 118 -19.30 -9.53 -1.41
CA LEU A 118 -18.64 -10.82 -1.62
C LEU A 118 -17.80 -10.83 -2.89
N ILE A 119 -18.36 -10.33 -4.01
CA ILE A 119 -17.63 -10.23 -5.27
C ILE A 119 -16.46 -9.24 -5.13
N GLY A 120 -16.70 -8.09 -4.48
CA GLY A 120 -15.65 -7.12 -4.18
C GLY A 120 -14.52 -7.71 -3.35
N ALA A 121 -14.83 -8.49 -2.32
CA ALA A 121 -13.86 -9.19 -1.49
C ALA A 121 -13.04 -10.22 -2.30
N LEU A 122 -13.69 -11.00 -3.16
CA LEU A 122 -13.02 -11.97 -4.04
C LEU A 122 -12.11 -11.24 -5.05
N LEU A 123 -12.58 -10.17 -5.68
CA LEU A 123 -11.76 -9.36 -6.58
C LEU A 123 -10.55 -8.76 -5.85
N PHE A 124 -10.72 -8.23 -4.64
CA PHE A 124 -9.61 -7.71 -3.84
C PHE A 124 -8.64 -8.81 -3.42
N ALA A 125 -9.15 -9.99 -3.06
CA ALA A 125 -8.34 -11.13 -2.64
C ALA A 125 -7.42 -11.65 -3.76
N CYS A 126 -7.92 -11.69 -5.01
CA CYS A 126 -7.26 -12.38 -6.12
C CYS A 126 -6.57 -11.46 -7.12
N SER A 127 -6.98 -10.18 -7.24
CA SER A 127 -6.49 -9.29 -8.28
C SER A 127 -5.02 -8.95 -8.12
N PRO A 128 -4.28 -8.79 -9.23
CA PRO A 128 -2.83 -8.61 -9.19
C PRO A 128 -2.41 -7.33 -8.46
N LEU A 129 -3.13 -6.20 -8.61
CA LEU A 129 -2.76 -4.93 -7.98
C LEU A 129 -2.80 -5.00 -6.43
N PRO A 130 -3.91 -5.43 -5.76
CA PRO A 130 -3.90 -5.62 -4.31
C PRO A 130 -2.92 -6.70 -3.86
N ALA A 131 -2.87 -7.85 -4.55
CA ALA A 131 -1.96 -8.93 -4.18
C ALA A 131 -0.49 -8.50 -4.26
N TYR A 132 -0.12 -7.64 -5.21
CA TYR A 132 1.23 -7.11 -5.37
C TYR A 132 1.61 -6.17 -4.22
N TYR A 133 0.78 -5.14 -3.95
CA TYR A 133 1.13 -4.12 -2.94
C TYR A 133 0.87 -4.55 -1.50
N ASP A 134 -0.03 -5.48 -1.25
CA ASP A 134 -0.16 -6.11 0.06
C ASP A 134 1.03 -6.99 0.44
N ARG A 135 1.98 -7.20 -0.49
CA ARG A 135 3.25 -7.91 -0.28
C ARG A 135 4.46 -6.96 -0.31
N TYR A 136 4.22 -5.66 -0.11
CA TYR A 136 5.19 -4.59 -0.20
C TYR A 136 5.26 -3.87 1.13
N PHE A 137 6.42 -3.82 1.79
CA PHE A 137 6.54 -3.24 3.13
C PHE A 137 6.50 -1.71 3.09
N ILE A 138 5.37 -1.19 2.64
CA ILE A 138 5.05 0.25 2.56
C ILE A 138 3.69 0.53 3.21
N HIS A 139 3.34 1.79 3.33
CA HIS A 139 2.19 2.29 4.09
C HIS A 139 0.83 2.03 3.44
N GLU A 140 0.79 1.76 2.12
CA GLU A 140 -0.42 1.77 1.31
C GLU A 140 -1.50 0.79 1.77
N SER A 141 -1.14 -0.45 2.09
CA SER A 141 -2.14 -1.46 2.52
C SER A 141 -2.80 -1.08 3.85
N ILE A 142 -2.02 -0.52 4.80
CA ILE A 142 -2.55 -0.01 6.07
C ILE A 142 -3.46 1.19 5.80
N PHE A 143 -3.03 2.09 4.92
CA PHE A 143 -3.76 3.28 4.55
C PHE A 143 -5.11 2.93 3.90
N VAL A 144 -5.14 1.98 2.95
CA VAL A 144 -6.36 1.53 2.27
C VAL A 144 -7.30 0.80 3.22
N ALA A 145 -6.79 -0.06 4.10
CA ALA A 145 -7.57 -0.71 5.15
C ALA A 145 -8.24 0.32 6.07
N SER A 146 -7.47 1.33 6.49
CA SER A 146 -7.96 2.41 7.34
C SER A 146 -8.99 3.30 6.62
N THR A 147 -8.77 3.61 5.35
CA THR A 147 -9.73 4.36 4.51
C THR A 147 -11.07 3.61 4.40
N PHE A 148 -11.01 2.30 4.12
CA PHE A 148 -12.23 1.50 4.04
C PHE A 148 -12.92 1.37 5.40
N GLY A 149 -12.14 1.18 6.47
CA GLY A 149 -12.62 1.18 7.84
C GLY A 149 -13.32 2.49 8.21
N LEU A 150 -12.75 3.65 7.83
CA LEU A 150 -13.37 4.97 8.03
C LEU A 150 -14.70 5.09 7.27
N ILE A 151 -14.75 4.70 5.99
CA ILE A 151 -15.97 4.78 5.18
C ILE A 151 -17.08 3.91 5.79
N VAL A 152 -16.78 2.65 6.12
CA VAL A 152 -17.76 1.69 6.65
C VAL A 152 -18.23 2.08 8.05
N SER A 153 -17.30 2.41 8.95
CA SER A 153 -17.65 2.79 10.33
C SER A 153 -18.33 4.15 10.39
N GLY A 154 -17.87 5.12 9.60
CA GLY A 154 -18.46 6.45 9.51
C GLY A 154 -19.89 6.41 8.95
N TRP A 155 -20.12 5.68 7.86
CA TRP A 155 -21.46 5.47 7.32
C TRP A 155 -22.38 4.78 8.33
N SER A 156 -21.88 3.72 8.98
CA SER A 156 -22.64 2.98 9.97
C SER A 156 -22.92 3.83 11.23
N ALA A 157 -21.97 4.67 11.66
CA ALA A 157 -22.17 5.64 12.73
C ALA A 157 -23.26 6.66 12.38
N TRP A 158 -23.23 7.14 11.13
CA TRP A 158 -24.23 8.08 10.62
C TRP A 158 -25.63 7.47 10.57
N MET A 159 -25.78 6.23 10.06
CA MET A 159 -27.07 5.56 9.96
C MET A 159 -27.64 5.15 11.32
N ARG A 160 -26.79 4.62 12.21
CA ARG A 160 -27.21 4.04 13.50
C ARG A 160 -27.05 4.97 14.69
N ARG A 161 -26.44 6.17 14.49
CA ARG A 161 -26.14 7.15 15.56
C ARG A 161 -25.35 6.54 16.71
N SER A 162 -24.41 5.70 16.38
CA SER A 162 -23.66 4.88 17.33
C SER A 162 -22.32 5.51 17.69
N THR A 163 -22.14 5.82 18.96
CA THR A 163 -20.91 6.41 19.48
C THR A 163 -19.69 5.53 19.26
N TRP A 164 -19.78 4.22 19.53
CA TRP A 164 -18.65 3.31 19.36
C TRP A 164 -18.19 3.19 17.89
N ARG A 165 -19.13 3.25 16.93
CA ARG A 165 -18.81 3.26 15.49
C ARG A 165 -18.17 4.57 15.07
N ALA A 166 -18.59 5.67 15.66
CA ALA A 166 -17.97 6.98 15.48
C ALA A 166 -16.54 7.00 16.06
N THR A 167 -16.32 6.40 17.24
CA THR A 167 -14.98 6.20 17.80
C THR A 167 -14.09 5.40 16.85
N LEU A 168 -14.61 4.31 16.29
CA LEU A 168 -13.88 3.50 15.31
C LEU A 168 -13.56 4.29 14.03
N ALA A 169 -14.50 5.13 13.55
CA ALA A 169 -14.26 6.00 12.41
C ALA A 169 -13.13 7.00 12.69
N GLY A 170 -13.12 7.62 13.87
CA GLY A 170 -12.04 8.50 14.31
C GLY A 170 -10.69 7.77 14.42
N ALA A 171 -10.70 6.54 14.93
CA ALA A 171 -9.50 5.72 15.02
C ALA A 171 -8.93 5.38 13.61
N CYS A 172 -9.79 5.01 12.68
CA CYS A 172 -9.39 4.77 11.29
C CYS A 172 -8.84 6.04 10.63
N ALA A 173 -9.45 7.20 10.87
CA ALA A 173 -8.94 8.47 10.36
C ALA A 173 -7.57 8.83 10.95
N ALA A 174 -7.35 8.59 12.25
CA ALA A 174 -6.05 8.78 12.89
C ALA A 174 -4.98 7.85 12.30
N LEU A 175 -5.34 6.59 12.05
CA LEU A 175 -4.42 5.61 11.43
C LEU A 175 -4.10 5.97 9.97
N MET A 176 -5.06 6.54 9.21
CA MET A 176 -4.78 7.11 7.89
C MET A 176 -3.73 8.22 7.98
N LEU A 177 -3.94 9.20 8.87
CA LEU A 177 -3.02 10.31 9.05
C LEU A 177 -1.63 9.84 9.51
N ALA A 178 -1.60 8.89 10.46
CA ALA A 178 -0.36 8.29 10.94
C ALA A 178 0.32 7.36 9.93
N SER A 179 -0.36 6.98 8.84
CA SER A 179 0.24 6.21 7.76
C SER A 179 0.87 7.11 6.71
N LYS A 180 0.13 8.14 6.23
CA LYS A 180 0.59 8.93 5.09
C LYS A 180 -0.04 10.32 5.04
N GLU A 181 0.72 11.32 4.64
CA GLU A 181 0.31 12.73 4.51
C GLU A 181 -0.84 12.89 3.50
N THR A 182 -0.92 12.00 2.50
CA THR A 182 -2.02 11.97 1.52
C THR A 182 -3.41 11.74 2.15
N ALA A 183 -3.47 11.40 3.44
CA ALA A 183 -4.72 11.34 4.21
C ALA A 183 -5.54 12.65 4.10
N VAL A 184 -4.88 13.80 4.04
CA VAL A 184 -5.53 15.11 3.88
C VAL A 184 -6.33 15.19 2.58
N LEU A 185 -5.82 14.63 1.49
CA LEU A 185 -6.51 14.58 0.20
C LEU A 185 -7.76 13.69 0.27
N HIS A 186 -7.66 12.57 0.99
CA HIS A 186 -8.80 11.67 1.22
C HIS A 186 -9.86 12.34 2.12
N PHE A 187 -9.45 13.04 3.17
CA PHE A 187 -10.38 13.79 4.03
C PHE A 187 -11.11 14.87 3.23
N PHE A 188 -10.40 15.58 2.36
CA PHE A 188 -11.02 16.57 1.47
C PHE A 188 -12.00 15.92 0.49
N ALA A 189 -11.63 14.79 -0.14
CA ALA A 189 -12.50 14.05 -1.04
C ALA A 189 -13.75 13.50 -0.31
N LEU A 190 -13.59 12.95 0.91
CA LEU A 190 -14.70 12.47 1.74
C LEU A 190 -15.63 13.60 2.18
N ALA A 191 -15.07 14.73 2.61
CA ALA A 191 -15.85 15.91 3.00
C ALA A 191 -16.64 16.48 1.80
N SER A 192 -16.00 16.58 0.63
CA SER A 192 -16.63 17.02 -0.61
C SER A 192 -17.76 16.07 -1.03
N ALA A 193 -17.51 14.76 -0.98
CA ALA A 193 -18.53 13.76 -1.27
C ALA A 193 -19.71 13.83 -0.28
N ALA A 194 -19.43 13.97 1.01
CA ALA A 194 -20.45 14.11 2.05
C ALA A 194 -21.30 15.38 1.86
N PHE A 195 -20.67 16.50 1.53
CA PHE A 195 -21.35 17.74 1.25
C PHE A 195 -22.24 17.66 0.01
N LEU A 196 -21.72 17.16 -1.11
CA LEU A 196 -22.49 16.98 -2.34
C LEU A 196 -23.66 15.98 -2.15
N PHE A 197 -23.39 14.89 -1.45
CA PHE A 197 -24.40 13.91 -1.10
C PHE A 197 -25.51 14.52 -0.22
N TRP A 198 -25.12 15.31 0.77
CA TRP A 198 -26.09 16.04 1.61
C TRP A 198 -26.93 17.02 0.79
N LEU A 199 -26.31 17.82 -0.10
CA LEU A 199 -27.03 18.72 -1.01
C LEU A 199 -28.05 18.00 -1.88
N GLY A 200 -27.67 16.86 -2.47
CA GLY A 200 -28.53 16.05 -3.32
C GLY A 200 -29.70 15.38 -2.58
N THR A 201 -29.51 15.10 -1.29
CA THR A 201 -30.51 14.36 -0.48
C THR A 201 -31.36 15.24 0.42
N ARG A 202 -30.95 16.48 0.70
CA ARG A 202 -31.63 17.39 1.64
C ARG A 202 -33.12 17.62 1.35
N ARG A 203 -33.49 17.70 0.06
CA ARG A 203 -34.88 17.91 -0.36
C ARG A 203 -35.79 16.70 -0.17
N ARG A 204 -35.22 15.49 -0.08
CA ARG A 204 -35.96 14.24 0.09
C ARG A 204 -36.09 13.80 1.56
N ARG A 205 -35.41 14.50 2.47
CA ARG A 205 -35.45 14.20 3.91
C ARG A 205 -36.43 15.12 4.61
N SER A 206 -37.63 14.62 4.85
CA SER A 206 -38.53 15.23 5.83
C SER A 206 -37.89 15.12 7.22
N ALA A 207 -37.63 16.27 7.84
CA ALA A 207 -37.06 16.46 9.16
C ALA A 207 -35.62 15.96 9.35
N CYS A 208 -34.68 16.88 9.33
CA CYS A 208 -33.31 16.67 9.76
C CYS A 208 -33.31 16.39 11.28
N ARG A 209 -33.43 15.13 11.67
CA ARG A 209 -33.34 14.74 13.08
C ARG A 209 -31.92 15.06 13.56
N SER A 210 -31.79 15.92 14.56
CA SER A 210 -30.51 16.35 15.12
C SER A 210 -29.63 15.17 15.53
N TRP A 211 -28.34 15.27 15.24
CA TRP A 211 -27.37 14.28 15.69
C TRP A 211 -27.16 14.41 17.20
N PRO A 212 -27.10 13.29 17.93
CA PRO A 212 -26.62 13.31 19.28
C PRO A 212 -25.20 13.85 19.32
N ARG A 213 -24.93 14.88 20.13
CA ARG A 213 -23.60 15.55 20.18
C ARG A 213 -22.44 14.60 20.49
N ASN A 214 -22.71 13.54 21.23
CA ASN A 214 -21.72 12.53 21.60
C ASN A 214 -21.17 11.73 20.40
N VAL A 215 -21.89 11.61 19.30
CA VAL A 215 -21.43 10.87 18.10
C VAL A 215 -20.27 11.57 17.39
N PRO A 216 -20.38 12.83 16.91
CA PRO A 216 -19.27 13.54 16.30
C PRO A 216 -18.14 13.82 17.32
N LEU A 217 -18.45 14.08 18.60
CA LEU A 217 -17.43 14.27 19.63
C LEU A 217 -16.58 13.01 19.85
N ALA A 218 -17.18 11.83 19.83
CA ALA A 218 -16.45 10.56 19.98
C ALA A 218 -15.50 10.32 18.79
N ALA A 219 -15.93 10.61 17.55
CA ALA A 219 -15.06 10.52 16.39
C ALA A 219 -13.90 11.51 16.47
N ALA A 220 -14.17 12.77 16.82
CA ALA A 220 -13.15 13.80 16.96
C ALA A 220 -12.17 13.48 18.09
N ALA A 221 -12.67 13.07 19.26
CA ALA A 221 -11.83 12.72 20.40
C ALA A 221 -10.93 11.53 20.10
N SER A 222 -11.45 10.49 19.47
CA SER A 222 -10.69 9.32 19.07
C SER A 222 -9.64 9.67 18.02
N PHE A 223 -9.99 10.48 17.02
CA PHE A 223 -9.05 10.98 16.00
C PHE A 223 -7.90 11.75 16.65
N LEU A 224 -8.20 12.75 17.46
CA LEU A 224 -7.18 13.60 18.10
C LEU A 224 -6.29 12.78 19.05
N LEU A 225 -6.92 11.98 19.94
CA LEU A 225 -6.17 11.18 20.91
C LEU A 225 -5.20 10.22 20.21
N LEU A 226 -5.67 9.46 19.23
CA LEU A 226 -4.82 8.48 18.56
C LEU A 226 -3.79 9.15 17.65
N SER A 227 -4.10 10.29 17.01
CA SER A 227 -3.10 11.06 16.29
C SER A 227 -1.98 11.52 17.21
N VAL A 228 -2.30 12.06 18.40
CA VAL A 228 -1.30 12.43 19.40
C VAL A 228 -0.49 11.20 19.82
N VAL A 229 -1.14 10.08 20.15
CA VAL A 229 -0.44 8.84 20.56
C VAL A 229 0.54 8.37 19.50
N PHE A 230 0.13 8.31 18.23
CA PHE A 230 1.00 7.85 17.16
C PHE A 230 2.18 8.80 16.92
N PHE A 231 1.93 10.10 16.73
CA PHE A 231 2.99 11.05 16.38
C PHE A 231 3.93 11.35 17.54
N THR A 232 3.46 11.29 18.79
CA THR A 232 4.35 11.39 19.96
C THR A 232 5.09 10.10 20.27
N TRP A 233 4.96 9.07 19.41
CA TRP A 233 5.49 7.74 19.67
C TRP A 233 5.12 7.25 21.07
N PHE A 234 3.81 7.12 21.29
CA PHE A 234 3.22 6.68 22.56
C PHE A 234 3.61 7.56 23.77
N GLY A 235 3.73 8.88 23.56
CA GLY A 235 4.03 9.86 24.60
C GLY A 235 5.50 10.08 24.90
N THR A 236 6.43 9.48 24.14
CA THR A 236 7.87 9.61 24.36
C THR A 236 8.52 10.78 23.61
N HIS A 237 7.89 11.31 22.53
CA HIS A 237 8.47 12.31 21.63
C HIS A 237 7.49 13.44 21.27
N TRP A 238 7.28 14.38 22.17
CA TRP A 238 6.25 15.43 22.01
C TRP A 238 6.58 16.48 20.95
N SER A 239 7.86 16.72 20.65
CA SER A 239 8.27 17.68 19.60
C SER A 239 7.78 17.29 18.20
N ALA A 240 7.50 15.99 17.95
CA ALA A 240 6.97 15.52 16.68
C ALA A 240 5.61 16.13 16.29
N LEU A 241 4.82 16.63 17.25
CA LEU A 241 3.59 17.37 16.93
C LEU A 241 3.87 18.69 16.21
N GLY A 242 5.02 19.33 16.48
CA GLY A 242 5.48 20.50 15.75
C GLY A 242 5.89 20.18 14.31
N GLU A 243 6.46 19.00 14.08
CA GLU A 243 6.90 18.59 12.74
C GLU A 243 5.71 18.33 11.78
N LEU A 244 4.53 17.97 12.32
CA LEU A 244 3.32 17.81 11.50
C LEU A 244 2.94 19.11 10.75
N TRP A 245 3.18 20.28 11.34
CA TRP A 245 2.92 21.56 10.67
C TRP A 245 3.95 21.85 9.58
N LYS A 246 5.19 21.41 9.78
CA LYS A 246 6.25 21.54 8.77
C LYS A 246 6.02 20.60 7.58
N ALA A 247 5.27 19.52 7.74
CA ALA A 247 4.92 18.61 6.67
C ALA A 247 4.09 19.25 5.54
N VAL A 248 3.34 20.32 5.82
CA VAL A 248 2.44 20.95 4.85
C VAL A 248 3.20 21.59 3.67
N PRO A 249 4.21 22.46 3.87
CA PRO A 249 5.00 23.00 2.77
C PRO A 249 5.78 21.90 2.02
N ASP A 250 6.36 20.94 2.73
CA ASP A 250 7.12 19.84 2.10
C ASP A 250 6.22 18.96 1.23
N PHE A 251 5.00 18.66 1.68
CA PHE A 251 4.02 17.92 0.89
C PHE A 251 3.62 18.68 -0.39
N THR A 252 3.44 20.00 -0.32
CA THR A 252 3.13 20.82 -1.49
C THR A 252 4.29 20.91 -2.47
N ALA A 253 5.53 20.97 -1.98
CA ALA A 253 6.72 20.95 -2.81
C ALA A 253 6.86 19.61 -3.56
N ARG A 254 6.69 18.48 -2.86
CA ARG A 254 6.69 17.14 -3.50
C ARG A 254 5.57 16.97 -4.52
N ALA A 255 4.39 17.53 -4.27
CA ALA A 255 3.27 17.48 -5.20
C ALA A 255 3.58 18.15 -6.56
N SER A 256 4.58 19.07 -6.62
CA SER A 256 5.05 19.68 -7.87
C SER A 256 5.77 18.71 -8.81
N GLY A 257 6.26 17.56 -8.31
CA GLY A 257 6.53 16.38 -9.14
C GLY A 257 7.94 16.18 -9.64
N GLU A 258 8.97 16.71 -9.01
CA GLU A 258 10.37 16.41 -9.41
C GLU A 258 10.63 14.89 -9.41
N GLY A 259 11.04 14.36 -10.57
CA GLY A 259 11.39 12.95 -10.77
C GLY A 259 10.23 11.98 -10.98
N HIS A 260 9.00 12.32 -10.59
CA HIS A 260 7.85 11.38 -10.59
C HIS A 260 6.66 11.88 -11.42
N GLN A 261 6.88 12.80 -12.35
CA GLN A 261 5.82 13.36 -13.20
C GLN A 261 5.22 12.31 -14.13
N LYS A 262 3.90 12.15 -14.09
CA LYS A 262 3.14 11.25 -14.94
C LYS A 262 1.92 11.96 -15.53
N PRO A 263 1.45 11.55 -16.72
CA PRO A 263 0.30 12.18 -17.39
C PRO A 263 -1.00 12.02 -16.60
N LEU A 264 -2.01 12.85 -16.91
CA LEU A 264 -3.33 12.82 -16.28
C LEU A 264 -3.99 11.43 -16.30
N TRP A 265 -3.83 10.69 -17.40
CA TRP A 265 -4.43 9.37 -17.61
C TRP A 265 -3.66 8.21 -17.00
N TYR A 266 -2.59 8.49 -16.26
CA TYR A 266 -1.71 7.46 -15.70
C TYR A 266 -2.45 6.39 -14.93
N PHE A 267 -3.28 6.79 -13.95
CA PHE A 267 -4.03 5.83 -13.14
C PHE A 267 -5.10 5.09 -13.94
N ALA A 268 -5.77 5.76 -14.89
CA ALA A 268 -6.72 5.09 -15.77
C ALA A 268 -6.03 3.98 -16.58
N ARG A 269 -4.86 4.27 -17.18
CA ARG A 269 -4.06 3.29 -17.91
C ARG A 269 -3.56 2.15 -17.01
N LEU A 270 -3.08 2.49 -15.81
CA LEU A 270 -2.55 1.49 -14.87
C LEU A 270 -3.65 0.53 -14.40
N LEU A 271 -4.81 1.06 -13.99
CA LEU A 271 -5.95 0.29 -13.50
C LEU A 271 -6.60 -0.59 -14.58
N SER A 272 -6.71 -0.08 -15.81
CA SER A 272 -7.24 -0.82 -16.95
C SER A 272 -6.19 -1.66 -17.70
N GLY A 273 -4.94 -1.61 -17.26
CA GLY A 273 -3.83 -2.32 -17.88
C GLY A 273 -3.95 -3.84 -17.74
N GLY A 274 -3.66 -4.57 -18.85
CA GLY A 274 -3.84 -6.02 -18.93
C GLY A 274 -5.30 -6.44 -19.11
N TRP A 275 -5.49 -7.73 -19.35
CA TRP A 275 -6.83 -8.26 -19.62
C TRP A 275 -7.73 -8.27 -18.39
N SER A 276 -7.18 -8.60 -17.21
CA SER A 276 -7.93 -8.59 -15.96
C SER A 276 -8.33 -7.19 -15.54
N GLY A 277 -7.40 -6.21 -15.58
CA GLY A 277 -7.66 -4.82 -15.23
C GLY A 277 -8.72 -4.19 -16.13
N GLY A 278 -8.61 -4.36 -17.45
CA GLY A 278 -9.60 -3.87 -18.43
C GLY A 278 -10.98 -4.46 -18.20
N SER A 279 -11.08 -5.77 -17.96
CA SER A 279 -12.37 -6.44 -17.70
C SER A 279 -13.03 -5.95 -16.41
N ILE A 280 -12.26 -5.84 -15.32
CA ILE A 280 -12.78 -5.38 -14.02
C ILE A 280 -13.18 -3.90 -14.08
N CYS A 281 -12.38 -3.04 -14.72
CA CYS A 281 -12.73 -1.64 -14.91
C CYS A 281 -13.97 -1.44 -15.77
N THR A 282 -14.19 -2.29 -16.79
CA THR A 282 -15.41 -2.28 -17.60
C THR A 282 -16.63 -2.64 -16.76
N LEU A 283 -16.55 -3.68 -15.94
CA LEU A 283 -17.60 -4.05 -15.00
C LEU A 283 -17.87 -2.92 -14.00
N ALA A 284 -16.84 -2.31 -13.44
CA ALA A 284 -16.96 -1.18 -12.52
C ALA A 284 -17.62 0.04 -13.19
N ALA A 285 -17.27 0.35 -14.43
CA ALA A 285 -17.88 1.45 -15.18
C ALA A 285 -19.38 1.24 -15.41
N ILE A 286 -19.81 0.01 -15.70
CA ILE A 286 -21.23 -0.35 -15.81
C ILE A 286 -21.95 -0.14 -14.48
N GLY A 287 -21.38 -0.60 -13.34
CA GLY A 287 -21.95 -0.42 -12.00
C GLY A 287 -22.03 1.05 -11.59
N LEU A 288 -20.99 1.82 -11.90
CA LEU A 288 -20.98 3.26 -11.69
C LEU A 288 -22.07 3.96 -12.51
N PHE A 289 -22.20 3.63 -13.80
CA PHE A 289 -23.24 4.17 -14.68
C PHE A 289 -24.65 3.85 -14.15
N GLN A 290 -24.88 2.62 -13.69
CA GLN A 290 -26.15 2.23 -13.07
C GLN A 290 -26.46 3.09 -11.83
N THR A 291 -25.45 3.34 -10.99
CA THR A 291 -25.56 4.19 -9.80
C THR A 291 -25.95 5.63 -10.17
N LEU A 292 -25.26 6.20 -11.16
CA LEU A 292 -25.53 7.56 -11.63
C LEU A 292 -26.94 7.71 -12.24
N LYS A 293 -27.41 6.68 -12.95
CA LYS A 293 -28.75 6.66 -13.56
C LYS A 293 -29.86 6.52 -12.54
N SER A 294 -29.67 5.75 -11.47
CA SER A 294 -30.70 5.50 -10.45
C SER A 294 -31.08 6.74 -9.67
N ARG A 295 -30.20 7.73 -9.58
CA ARG A 295 -30.34 8.95 -8.76
C ARG A 295 -30.73 8.68 -7.30
N ASP A 296 -30.52 7.46 -6.82
CA ASP A 296 -30.85 7.09 -5.46
C ASP A 296 -29.83 7.63 -4.46
N ALA A 297 -30.34 8.10 -3.32
CA ALA A 297 -29.52 8.52 -2.18
C ALA A 297 -28.94 7.29 -1.46
N SER A 298 -28.15 6.50 -2.18
CA SER A 298 -27.56 5.25 -1.70
C SER A 298 -26.10 5.42 -1.32
N ALA A 299 -25.58 4.44 -0.61
CA ALA A 299 -24.16 4.34 -0.28
C ALA A 299 -23.27 4.33 -1.54
N TYR A 300 -23.77 3.75 -2.64
CA TYR A 300 -23.08 3.78 -3.93
C TYR A 300 -22.95 5.19 -4.51
N GLY A 301 -23.99 6.04 -4.36
CA GLY A 301 -23.92 7.45 -4.75
C GLY A 301 -22.85 8.22 -3.98
N PHE A 302 -22.75 8.00 -2.66
CA PHE A 302 -21.67 8.55 -1.85
C PHE A 302 -20.29 8.04 -2.30
N LEU A 303 -20.14 6.73 -2.51
CA LEU A 303 -18.90 6.12 -2.97
C LEU A 303 -18.47 6.65 -4.35
N ALA A 304 -19.43 6.84 -5.27
CA ALA A 304 -19.18 7.41 -6.59
C ALA A 304 -18.62 8.84 -6.49
N LEU A 305 -19.24 9.69 -5.66
CA LEU A 305 -18.77 11.06 -5.43
C LEU A 305 -17.34 11.07 -4.83
N TYR A 306 -17.12 10.26 -3.81
CA TYR A 306 -15.80 10.15 -3.18
C TYR A 306 -14.72 9.68 -4.16
N THR A 307 -14.99 8.58 -4.88
CA THR A 307 -14.04 8.02 -5.84
C THR A 307 -13.75 8.98 -6.99
N SER A 308 -14.76 9.67 -7.50
CA SER A 308 -14.59 10.66 -8.57
C SER A 308 -13.75 11.86 -8.10
N ALA A 309 -14.02 12.36 -6.90
CA ALA A 309 -13.24 13.45 -6.32
C ALA A 309 -11.78 13.04 -6.10
N LEU A 310 -11.56 11.88 -5.50
CA LEU A 310 -10.21 11.36 -5.25
C LEU A 310 -9.45 11.10 -6.55
N PHE A 311 -10.12 10.48 -7.54
CA PHE A 311 -9.52 10.21 -8.86
C PHE A 311 -9.13 11.52 -9.57
N ALA A 312 -9.97 12.55 -9.52
CA ALA A 312 -9.67 13.86 -10.06
C ALA A 312 -8.46 14.50 -9.35
N ILE A 313 -8.44 14.50 -8.02
CA ILE A 313 -7.32 15.04 -7.22
C ILE A 313 -6.01 14.35 -7.60
N TYR A 314 -5.94 13.03 -7.56
CA TYR A 314 -4.72 12.27 -7.85
C TYR A 314 -4.30 12.35 -9.32
N SER A 315 -5.26 12.50 -10.24
CA SER A 315 -4.95 12.71 -11.65
C SER A 315 -4.35 14.08 -11.93
N LEU A 316 -4.81 15.12 -11.22
CA LEU A 316 -4.32 16.49 -11.37
C LEU A 316 -2.93 16.71 -10.77
N ILE A 317 -2.60 16.01 -9.68
CA ILE A 317 -1.27 16.10 -9.06
C ILE A 317 -0.23 15.44 -9.98
N PRO A 318 0.84 16.16 -10.38
CA PRO A 318 1.87 15.61 -11.27
C PRO A 318 2.61 14.41 -10.71
N TYR A 319 2.94 14.44 -9.43
CA TYR A 319 3.61 13.34 -8.72
C TYR A 319 2.70 12.11 -8.62
N LYS A 320 3.09 11.01 -9.24
CA LYS A 320 2.30 9.77 -9.25
C LYS A 320 3.19 8.54 -9.13
N THR A 321 2.87 7.72 -8.16
CA THR A 321 3.47 6.39 -8.00
C THR A 321 2.41 5.30 -8.18
N PRO A 322 2.76 4.11 -8.68
CA PRO A 322 1.76 3.11 -9.06
C PRO A 322 0.98 2.53 -7.86
N TRP A 323 1.57 2.48 -6.68
CA TRP A 323 0.88 1.99 -5.47
C TRP A 323 -0.31 2.85 -5.04
N LEU A 324 -0.35 4.14 -5.43
CA LEU A 324 -1.51 5.00 -5.18
C LEU A 324 -2.77 4.49 -5.88
N ALA A 325 -2.64 3.68 -6.93
CA ALA A 325 -3.77 3.05 -7.62
C ALA A 325 -4.59 2.12 -6.72
N LEU A 326 -3.98 1.57 -5.65
CA LEU A 326 -4.65 0.71 -4.69
C LEU A 326 -5.85 1.41 -4.02
N ASN A 327 -5.79 2.73 -3.85
CA ASN A 327 -6.85 3.54 -3.26
C ASN A 327 -8.17 3.52 -4.07
N PHE A 328 -8.10 3.28 -5.37
CA PHE A 328 -9.29 3.20 -6.23
C PHE A 328 -9.88 1.79 -6.29
N TRP A 329 -9.08 0.77 -5.93
CA TRP A 329 -9.46 -0.63 -6.14
C TRP A 329 -10.66 -1.06 -5.32
N LEU A 330 -10.85 -0.51 -4.12
CA LEU A 330 -12.03 -0.76 -3.28
C LEU A 330 -13.34 -0.41 -4.02
N SER A 331 -13.38 0.78 -4.59
CA SER A 331 -14.55 1.26 -5.33
C SER A 331 -14.77 0.49 -6.62
N ILE A 332 -13.70 0.21 -7.37
CA ILE A 332 -13.73 -0.61 -8.58
C ILE A 332 -14.30 -2.00 -8.28
N ALA A 333 -13.84 -2.64 -7.21
CA ALA A 333 -14.31 -3.95 -6.79
C ALA A 333 -15.80 -3.94 -6.40
N LEU A 334 -16.26 -2.91 -5.65
CA LEU A 334 -17.67 -2.78 -5.24
C LEU A 334 -18.60 -2.47 -6.42
N PHE A 335 -18.20 -1.57 -7.34
CA PHE A 335 -18.99 -1.30 -8.54
C PHE A 335 -19.06 -2.50 -9.48
N SER A 336 -17.98 -3.27 -9.62
CA SER A 336 -17.98 -4.54 -10.35
C SER A 336 -18.95 -5.54 -9.72
N GLY A 337 -18.96 -5.65 -8.40
CA GLY A 337 -19.91 -6.48 -7.65
C GLY A 337 -21.37 -6.05 -7.86
N LEU A 338 -21.63 -4.74 -7.92
CA LEU A 338 -22.97 -4.20 -8.23
C LEU A 338 -23.42 -4.61 -9.63
N THR A 339 -22.52 -4.61 -10.62
CA THR A 339 -22.84 -5.06 -11.99
C THR A 339 -23.27 -6.52 -12.01
N PHE A 340 -22.53 -7.40 -11.34
CA PHE A 340 -22.94 -8.81 -11.23
C PHE A 340 -24.27 -8.99 -10.52
N GLN A 341 -24.52 -8.25 -9.43
CA GLN A 341 -25.81 -8.28 -8.74
C GLN A 341 -26.97 -7.85 -9.67
N SER A 342 -26.76 -6.80 -10.46
CA SER A 342 -27.76 -6.28 -11.40
C SER A 342 -28.05 -7.28 -12.51
N MET A 343 -27.02 -7.92 -13.08
CA MET A 343 -27.19 -8.98 -14.09
C MET A 343 -28.03 -10.16 -13.54
N TRP A 344 -27.77 -10.55 -12.29
CA TRP A 344 -28.53 -11.60 -11.63
C TRP A 344 -29.97 -11.19 -11.36
N GLY A 345 -30.21 -9.93 -11.00
CA GLY A 345 -31.53 -9.33 -10.78
C GLY A 345 -32.37 -9.23 -12.08
N MET A 346 -31.71 -8.91 -13.21
CA MET A 346 -32.40 -8.90 -14.51
C MET A 346 -33.02 -10.25 -14.87
N GLY A 347 -32.34 -11.35 -14.51
CA GLY A 347 -32.91 -12.70 -14.69
C GLY A 347 -34.17 -12.97 -13.86
N VAL A 348 -34.41 -12.20 -12.78
CA VAL A 348 -35.66 -12.27 -12.01
C VAL A 348 -36.76 -11.45 -12.70
N SER A 349 -36.40 -10.27 -13.22
CA SER A 349 -37.35 -9.36 -13.89
C SER A 349 -37.82 -9.87 -15.24
N TYR A 350 -37.02 -10.68 -15.93
CA TYR A 350 -37.29 -11.27 -17.23
C TYR A 350 -37.21 -12.82 -17.16
N PRO A 351 -38.26 -13.51 -16.67
CA PRO A 351 -38.22 -14.96 -16.44
C PRO A 351 -37.83 -15.79 -17.65
N GLY A 352 -38.22 -15.41 -18.87
CA GLY A 352 -37.88 -16.10 -20.11
C GLY A 352 -36.36 -16.03 -20.46
N PHE A 353 -35.65 -15.04 -19.95
CA PHE A 353 -34.20 -14.86 -20.13
C PHE A 353 -33.37 -15.23 -18.88
N ARG A 354 -34.01 -15.73 -17.83
CA ARG A 354 -33.38 -16.01 -16.56
C ARG A 354 -32.16 -16.96 -16.66
N VAL A 355 -32.34 -18.06 -17.39
CA VAL A 355 -31.27 -19.06 -17.55
C VAL A 355 -30.14 -18.51 -18.43
N PRO A 356 -30.40 -17.97 -19.64
CA PRO A 356 -29.30 -17.43 -20.46
C PRO A 356 -28.55 -16.28 -19.77
N LEU A 357 -29.21 -15.36 -19.07
CA LEU A 357 -28.54 -14.27 -18.36
C LEU A 357 -27.63 -14.77 -17.21
N ARG A 358 -28.07 -15.81 -16.50
CA ARG A 358 -27.23 -16.43 -15.45
C ARG A 358 -26.04 -17.18 -16.04
N VAL A 359 -26.25 -17.91 -17.14
CA VAL A 359 -25.14 -18.60 -17.84
C VAL A 359 -24.12 -17.57 -18.32
N VAL A 360 -24.55 -16.49 -18.97
CA VAL A 360 -23.66 -15.41 -19.40
C VAL A 360 -22.92 -14.80 -18.20
N GLY A 361 -23.61 -14.53 -17.09
CA GLY A 361 -22.97 -14.01 -15.87
C GLY A 361 -21.90 -14.94 -15.30
N VAL A 362 -22.17 -16.24 -15.28
CA VAL A 362 -21.20 -17.28 -14.84
C VAL A 362 -20.00 -17.35 -15.80
N LEU A 363 -20.24 -17.31 -17.11
CA LEU A 363 -19.15 -17.32 -18.11
C LEU A 363 -18.26 -16.09 -18.00
N ILE A 364 -18.86 -14.90 -17.81
CA ILE A 364 -18.09 -13.66 -17.57
C ILE A 364 -17.26 -13.80 -16.28
N ALA A 365 -17.87 -14.27 -15.19
CA ALA A 365 -17.16 -14.45 -13.93
C ALA A 365 -15.99 -15.45 -14.05
N ALA A 366 -16.20 -16.57 -14.73
CA ALA A 366 -15.17 -17.56 -14.98
C ALA A 366 -14.05 -16.99 -15.86
N GLY A 367 -14.38 -16.29 -16.94
CA GLY A 367 -13.41 -15.62 -17.80
C GLY A 367 -12.56 -14.59 -17.03
N VAL A 368 -13.20 -13.74 -16.25
CA VAL A 368 -12.51 -12.74 -15.40
C VAL A 368 -11.61 -13.45 -14.38
N ALA A 369 -12.06 -14.54 -13.74
CA ALA A 369 -11.26 -15.29 -12.79
C ALA A 369 -10.00 -15.90 -13.43
N VAL A 370 -10.11 -16.45 -14.65
CA VAL A 370 -8.96 -16.97 -15.41
C VAL A 370 -7.96 -15.86 -15.73
N LEU A 371 -8.44 -14.69 -16.19
CA LEU A 371 -7.58 -13.54 -16.49
C LEU A 371 -6.89 -13.00 -15.23
N ILE A 372 -7.60 -12.94 -14.10
CA ILE A 372 -7.03 -12.55 -12.80
C ILE A 372 -5.93 -13.55 -12.40
N ALA A 373 -6.22 -14.85 -12.46
CA ALA A 373 -5.26 -15.88 -12.07
C ALA A 373 -3.99 -15.81 -12.93
N HIS A 374 -4.14 -15.62 -14.24
CA HIS A 374 -3.03 -15.42 -15.17
C HIS A 374 -2.21 -14.17 -14.81
N ASP A 375 -2.84 -13.00 -14.74
CA ASP A 375 -2.14 -11.74 -14.49
C ASP A 375 -1.51 -11.70 -13.08
N THR A 376 -2.17 -12.29 -12.07
CA THR A 376 -1.62 -12.40 -10.72
C THR A 376 -0.40 -13.32 -10.69
N ARG A 377 -0.48 -14.48 -11.38
CA ARG A 377 0.67 -15.38 -11.49
C ARG A 377 1.86 -14.68 -12.15
N GLN A 378 1.65 -13.96 -13.24
CA GLN A 378 2.73 -13.28 -13.96
C GLN A 378 3.33 -12.12 -13.14
N ARG A 379 2.49 -11.20 -12.67
CA ARG A 379 2.95 -9.92 -12.10
C ARG A 379 3.36 -10.00 -10.64
N VAL A 380 2.79 -10.95 -9.87
CA VAL A 380 3.05 -11.05 -8.43
C VAL A 380 4.10 -12.11 -8.12
N PHE A 381 4.19 -13.18 -8.93
CA PHE A 381 5.02 -14.33 -8.62
C PHE A 381 6.16 -14.58 -9.60
N LEU A 382 5.92 -14.48 -10.91
CA LEU A 382 6.94 -14.83 -11.90
C LEU A 382 7.83 -13.64 -12.29
N GLN A 383 7.28 -12.45 -12.34
CA GLN A 383 7.98 -11.23 -12.80
C GLN A 383 7.72 -10.05 -11.86
N PRO A 384 7.91 -10.21 -10.54
CA PRO A 384 7.55 -9.15 -9.59
C PRO A 384 8.48 -7.92 -9.66
N ALA A 385 9.72 -8.09 -10.10
CA ALA A 385 10.73 -7.04 -10.21
C ALA A 385 11.01 -6.60 -11.66
N ASP A 386 10.39 -7.22 -12.66
CA ASP A 386 10.60 -6.92 -14.08
C ASP A 386 10.14 -5.50 -14.43
N GLU A 387 10.92 -4.79 -15.23
CA GLU A 387 10.61 -3.43 -15.70
C GLU A 387 9.32 -3.36 -16.54
N ALA A 388 8.97 -4.44 -17.25
CA ALA A 388 7.73 -4.54 -18.00
C ALA A 388 6.49 -4.71 -17.10
N ASN A 389 6.68 -5.04 -15.81
CA ASN A 389 5.60 -5.13 -14.85
C ASN A 389 5.13 -3.71 -14.47
N PRO A 390 3.88 -3.31 -14.79
CA PRO A 390 3.41 -1.95 -14.54
C PRO A 390 3.32 -1.58 -13.05
N TYR A 391 3.45 -2.55 -12.16
CA TYR A 391 3.48 -2.35 -10.70
C TYR A 391 4.89 -2.20 -10.16
N ALA A 392 5.91 -2.71 -10.86
CA ALA A 392 7.29 -2.48 -10.51
C ALA A 392 7.69 -1.04 -10.86
N TYR A 393 8.15 -0.29 -9.89
CA TYR A 393 8.51 1.11 -10.05
C TYR A 393 9.79 1.39 -9.31
N ALA A 394 10.85 1.77 -10.04
CA ALA A 394 12.19 1.91 -9.49
C ALA A 394 12.59 0.69 -8.63
N GLN A 395 12.10 -0.50 -9.04
CA GLN A 395 12.29 -1.74 -8.29
C GLN A 395 13.77 -2.12 -8.33
N THR A 396 14.29 -2.55 -7.19
CA THR A 396 15.63 -3.14 -7.08
C THR A 396 15.77 -4.30 -8.03
N SER A 397 16.86 -4.29 -8.79
CA SER A 397 17.19 -5.34 -9.76
C SER A 397 17.51 -6.67 -9.06
N GLU A 398 17.17 -7.79 -9.70
CA GLU A 398 17.60 -9.12 -9.26
C GLU A 398 19.13 -9.28 -9.32
N ASP A 399 19.81 -8.55 -10.18
CA ASP A 399 21.28 -8.53 -10.29
C ASP A 399 21.96 -8.09 -8.98
N LEU A 400 21.33 -7.15 -8.24
CA LEU A 400 21.85 -6.70 -6.94
C LEU A 400 21.92 -7.82 -5.90
N LEU A 401 21.09 -8.88 -6.03
CA LEU A 401 21.13 -10.03 -5.15
C LEU A 401 22.47 -10.79 -5.25
N GLY A 402 23.17 -10.66 -6.38
CA GLY A 402 24.51 -11.22 -6.61
C GLY A 402 25.63 -10.48 -5.89
N LEU A 403 25.43 -9.23 -5.42
CA LEU A 403 26.46 -8.38 -4.86
C LEU A 403 27.11 -9.00 -3.59
N VAL A 404 26.30 -9.37 -2.60
CA VAL A 404 26.79 -9.92 -1.33
C VAL A 404 27.48 -11.28 -1.53
N PRO A 405 26.89 -12.25 -2.25
CA PRO A 405 27.60 -13.49 -2.61
C PRO A 405 28.94 -13.27 -3.30
N GLU A 406 29.05 -12.27 -4.16
CA GLU A 406 30.29 -11.94 -4.87
C GLU A 406 31.34 -11.36 -3.92
N ILE A 407 30.96 -10.44 -3.03
CA ILE A 407 31.84 -9.92 -1.99
C ILE A 407 32.37 -11.06 -1.11
N GLU A 408 31.50 -11.96 -0.68
CA GLU A 408 31.91 -13.14 0.12
C GLU A 408 32.84 -14.08 -0.63
N ARG A 409 32.59 -14.30 -1.93
CA ARG A 409 33.44 -15.13 -2.78
C ARG A 409 34.84 -14.53 -2.89
N LEU A 410 34.93 -13.23 -3.18
CA LEU A 410 36.18 -12.48 -3.31
C LEU A 410 36.93 -12.38 -1.98
N ALA A 411 36.21 -12.18 -0.87
CA ALA A 411 36.80 -12.16 0.48
C ALA A 411 37.45 -13.50 0.81
N ARG A 412 36.78 -14.64 0.52
CA ARG A 412 37.35 -15.97 0.69
C ARG A 412 38.60 -16.18 -0.18
N GLN A 413 38.59 -15.75 -1.44
CA GLN A 413 39.74 -15.86 -2.35
C GLN A 413 40.98 -15.07 -1.86
N ASN A 414 40.74 -13.91 -1.24
CA ASN A 414 41.79 -13.04 -0.72
C ASN A 414 42.15 -13.30 0.76
N ALA A 415 41.56 -14.36 1.37
CA ALA A 415 41.74 -14.71 2.80
C ALA A 415 41.35 -13.58 3.76
N ILE A 416 40.30 -12.79 3.42
CA ILE A 416 39.74 -11.71 4.24
C ILE A 416 38.61 -12.30 5.08
N ALA A 417 38.80 -12.36 6.40
CA ALA A 417 37.80 -12.99 7.30
C ALA A 417 36.62 -12.06 7.62
N SER A 418 36.87 -10.76 7.76
CA SER A 418 35.84 -9.72 8.02
C SER A 418 36.10 -8.55 7.06
N PRO A 419 35.41 -8.51 5.90
CA PRO A 419 35.68 -7.50 4.89
C PRO A 419 35.20 -6.12 5.35
N HIS A 420 36.09 -5.11 5.27
CA HIS A 420 35.73 -3.71 5.41
C HIS A 420 35.18 -3.22 4.09
N ILE A 421 33.95 -2.72 4.09
CA ILE A 421 33.23 -2.25 2.88
C ILE A 421 32.97 -0.75 3.00
N ALA A 422 33.42 0.02 2.02
CA ALA A 422 33.12 1.44 1.90
C ALA A 422 32.11 1.69 0.77
N VAL A 423 30.95 2.23 1.09
CA VAL A 423 29.91 2.61 0.13
C VAL A 423 29.95 4.11 -0.08
N MET A 424 30.24 4.55 -1.31
CA MET A 424 30.39 5.96 -1.71
C MET A 424 29.32 6.31 -2.74
N ALA A 425 28.13 6.65 -2.26
CA ALA A 425 26.96 6.97 -3.08
C ALA A 425 26.12 8.08 -2.43
N ALA A 426 25.56 8.98 -3.25
CA ALA A 426 24.67 10.03 -2.78
C ALA A 426 23.37 9.48 -2.20
N ASP A 427 22.82 8.44 -2.85
CA ASP A 427 21.69 7.65 -2.39
C ASP A 427 22.12 6.18 -2.28
N PRO A 428 22.48 5.69 -1.08
CA PRO A 428 22.99 4.34 -0.91
C PRO A 428 21.88 3.27 -0.82
N TRP A 429 20.59 3.64 -0.86
CA TRP A 429 19.50 2.69 -0.74
C TRP A 429 19.26 1.91 -2.04
N PRO A 430 19.12 0.56 -1.93
CA PRO A 430 18.84 -0.27 -0.76
C PRO A 430 20.07 -0.99 -0.16
N LEU A 431 21.30 -0.60 -0.46
CA LEU A 431 22.55 -1.29 0.01
C LEU A 431 22.62 -1.49 1.53
N PRO A 432 22.17 -0.55 2.41
CA PRO A 432 22.19 -0.79 3.86
C PRO A 432 21.40 -2.04 4.26
N TRP A 433 20.35 -2.41 3.52
CA TRP A 433 19.61 -3.64 3.75
C TRP A 433 20.43 -4.88 3.40
N TYR A 434 21.03 -4.91 2.22
CA TYR A 434 21.78 -6.08 1.74
C TYR A 434 23.05 -6.32 2.51
N LEU A 435 23.72 -5.24 2.94
CA LEU A 435 24.98 -5.28 3.70
C LEU A 435 24.79 -5.38 5.22
N ARG A 436 23.56 -5.49 5.75
CA ARG A 436 23.21 -5.44 7.17
C ARG A 436 23.85 -6.53 8.04
N HIS A 437 24.31 -7.62 7.44
CA HIS A 437 24.99 -8.72 8.16
C HIS A 437 26.50 -8.52 8.26
N ASN A 438 27.06 -7.54 7.53
CA ASN A 438 28.47 -7.21 7.65
C ASN A 438 28.63 -6.07 8.66
N PRO A 439 29.38 -6.28 9.78
CA PRO A 439 29.55 -5.25 10.81
C PRO A 439 30.46 -4.10 10.40
N GLU A 440 31.32 -4.29 9.38
CA GLU A 440 32.37 -3.36 8.96
C GLU A 440 32.00 -2.64 7.65
N VAL A 441 30.76 -2.08 7.61
CA VAL A 441 30.28 -1.28 6.47
C VAL A 441 30.15 0.18 6.85
N GLY A 442 30.78 1.06 6.08
CA GLY A 442 30.61 2.50 6.19
C GLY A 442 30.00 3.11 4.94
N PHE A 443 29.33 4.25 5.12
CA PHE A 443 28.65 5.00 4.05
C PHE A 443 29.18 6.43 4.01
N TRP A 444 29.60 6.89 2.83
CA TRP A 444 30.15 8.22 2.58
C TRP A 444 29.42 8.91 1.44
N GLN A 445 29.32 10.22 1.54
CA GLN A 445 28.85 11.04 0.44
C GLN A 445 29.91 11.15 -0.67
N PRO A 446 29.49 11.33 -1.95
CA PRO A 446 30.44 11.58 -3.04
C PRO A 446 31.35 12.77 -2.72
N GLY A 447 32.67 12.56 -2.94
CA GLY A 447 33.71 13.56 -2.60
C GLY A 447 34.33 13.42 -1.19
N GLU A 448 33.68 12.67 -0.30
CA GLU A 448 34.35 12.29 0.96
C GLU A 448 35.37 11.19 0.72
N GLN A 449 36.39 11.17 1.53
CA GLN A 449 37.43 10.12 1.45
C GLN A 449 37.13 9.06 2.53
N PRO A 450 36.75 7.85 2.16
CA PRO A 450 36.63 6.75 3.08
C PRO A 450 38.04 6.37 3.57
N GLY A 451 38.11 5.77 4.75
CA GLY A 451 39.32 5.11 5.21
C GLY A 451 39.70 3.93 4.29
N LYS A 452 40.82 3.26 4.61
CA LYS A 452 41.21 2.05 3.88
C LYS A 452 40.15 0.98 4.07
N ALA A 453 39.60 0.44 2.97
CA ALA A 453 38.68 -0.66 2.95
C ALA A 453 39.19 -1.78 2.04
N ASP A 454 38.63 -2.99 2.21
CA ASP A 454 38.94 -4.14 1.36
C ASP A 454 38.11 -4.12 0.07
N PHE A 455 36.87 -3.62 0.17
CA PHE A 455 35.94 -3.44 -0.95
C PHE A 455 35.37 -2.03 -0.95
N TYR A 456 35.19 -1.48 -2.14
CA TYR A 456 34.49 -0.20 -2.30
C TYR A 456 33.31 -0.37 -3.24
N ILE A 457 32.21 0.30 -2.93
CA ILE A 457 31.02 0.34 -3.77
C ILE A 457 30.76 1.79 -4.13
N THR A 458 30.70 2.10 -5.43
CA THR A 458 30.43 3.45 -5.91
C THR A 458 29.22 3.45 -6.83
N SER A 459 28.46 4.55 -6.86
CA SER A 459 27.61 4.83 -8.00
C SER A 459 28.46 5.12 -9.25
N THR A 460 27.94 4.84 -10.44
CA THR A 460 28.66 5.14 -11.69
C THR A 460 29.01 6.61 -11.82
N ASP A 461 28.12 7.51 -11.35
CA ASP A 461 28.33 8.97 -11.43
C ASP A 461 29.45 9.45 -10.49
N ALA A 462 29.73 8.71 -9.40
CA ALA A 462 30.79 9.03 -8.46
C ALA A 462 32.12 8.34 -8.80
N ALA A 463 32.10 7.30 -9.64
CA ALA A 463 33.28 6.45 -9.89
C ALA A 463 34.52 7.22 -10.36
N ASP A 464 34.34 8.21 -11.24
CA ASP A 464 35.46 9.01 -11.78
C ASP A 464 36.24 9.76 -10.68
N GLN A 465 35.57 10.15 -9.60
CA GLN A 465 36.20 10.86 -8.47
C GLN A 465 37.17 9.98 -7.72
N TYR A 466 36.98 8.65 -7.75
CA TYR A 466 37.77 7.69 -6.99
C TYR A 466 38.72 6.86 -7.85
N THR A 467 38.77 7.06 -9.16
CA THR A 467 39.59 6.29 -10.11
C THR A 467 41.07 6.27 -9.69
N LYS A 468 41.62 7.41 -9.23
CA LYS A 468 43.03 7.46 -8.76
C LYS A 468 43.26 6.67 -7.49
N MET A 469 42.28 6.65 -6.58
CA MET A 469 42.36 5.90 -5.31
C MET A 469 42.23 4.40 -5.55
N LEU A 470 41.43 4.02 -6.53
CA LEU A 470 41.03 2.63 -6.82
C LEU A 470 41.76 2.02 -8.03
N GLN A 471 42.89 2.63 -8.49
CA GLN A 471 43.62 2.18 -9.69
C GLN A 471 44.11 0.73 -9.62
N ASP A 472 44.36 0.23 -8.40
CA ASP A 472 44.84 -1.14 -8.14
C ASP A 472 43.68 -2.13 -7.85
N PHE A 473 42.44 -1.68 -7.98
CA PHE A 473 41.23 -2.49 -7.77
C PHE A 473 40.60 -2.87 -9.13
N HIS A 474 39.99 -4.04 -9.14
CA HIS A 474 39.14 -4.48 -10.25
C HIS A 474 37.71 -4.03 -9.99
N ALA A 475 37.01 -3.58 -11.05
CA ALA A 475 35.63 -3.12 -10.96
C ALA A 475 34.68 -4.05 -11.66
N ASP A 476 33.68 -4.55 -10.93
CA ASP A 476 32.54 -5.30 -11.43
C ASP A 476 31.27 -4.47 -11.36
N TYR A 477 30.39 -4.58 -12.36
CA TYR A 477 29.15 -3.83 -12.46
C TYR A 477 27.97 -4.65 -11.94
N PHE A 478 27.10 -3.99 -11.17
CA PHE A 478 25.83 -4.54 -10.71
C PHE A 478 24.71 -3.57 -11.05
N GLY A 479 23.60 -4.11 -11.55
CA GLY A 479 22.35 -3.37 -11.70
C GLY A 479 21.71 -3.13 -10.33
N GLU A 480 21.59 -1.89 -9.91
CA GLU A 480 20.87 -1.56 -8.66
C GLU A 480 19.37 -1.46 -8.90
N ARG A 481 18.97 -0.70 -9.90
CA ARG A 481 17.57 -0.48 -10.34
C ARG A 481 17.58 -0.03 -11.80
N PRO A 482 16.42 0.01 -12.49
CA PRO A 482 16.35 0.45 -13.88
C PRO A 482 17.08 1.76 -14.13
N GLY A 483 18.09 1.72 -15.00
CA GLY A 483 18.91 2.87 -15.36
C GLY A 483 19.97 3.28 -14.32
N VAL A 484 20.15 2.53 -13.23
CA VAL A 484 21.16 2.81 -12.19
C VAL A 484 22.06 1.61 -12.01
N LEU A 485 23.37 1.83 -12.21
CA LEU A 485 24.42 0.84 -11.98
C LEU A 485 25.29 1.29 -10.82
N ILE A 486 25.82 0.30 -10.11
CA ILE A 486 26.88 0.46 -9.10
C ILE A 486 28.11 -0.33 -9.53
N LEU A 487 29.28 0.06 -9.03
CA LEU A 487 30.53 -0.65 -9.22
C LEU A 487 31.00 -1.23 -7.89
N LEU A 488 31.30 -2.51 -7.89
CA LEU A 488 32.04 -3.18 -6.82
C LEU A 488 33.51 -3.18 -7.18
N TRP A 489 34.32 -2.49 -6.41
CA TRP A 489 35.76 -2.47 -6.54
C TRP A 489 36.38 -3.47 -5.55
N SER A 490 37.11 -4.43 -6.08
CA SER A 490 37.73 -5.50 -5.33
C SER A 490 39.25 -5.55 -5.53
N PRO A 491 40.04 -6.06 -4.56
CA PRO A 491 41.46 -6.28 -4.76
C PRO A 491 41.71 -7.18 -5.98
N ALA A 492 42.73 -6.85 -6.77
CA ALA A 492 43.15 -7.72 -7.88
C ALA A 492 43.44 -9.13 -7.34
N PRO A 493 42.99 -10.18 -8.04
CA PRO A 493 43.27 -11.57 -7.62
C PRO A 493 44.80 -11.77 -7.53
N LYS A 494 45.23 -12.34 -6.39
CA LYS A 494 46.63 -12.66 -6.14
C LYS A 494 47.07 -13.85 -6.97
#